data_f8422df15dac530dba705a05aed557ab
#
_entry.id   f8422df15dac530dba705a05aed557ab
#
_cell.length_a   1.000
_cell.length_b   1.000
_cell.length_c   1.000
_cell.angle_alpha   90.00
_cell.angle_beta   90.00
_cell.angle_gamma   90.00
#
_symmetry.space_group_name_H-M   'P 1'
#
loop_
_entity.id
_entity.type
_entity.pdbx_description
1 polymer ?
#
loop_
_entity_poly.entity_id
_entity_poly.type
_entity_poly.pdbx_seq_one_letter_code
_entity_poly.pdbx_strand_id
1 'polypeptide(L)'
;HVSGDGKIALVHNGIIENYLELKEQLTRQGVVFTSETDTEVVAHLLEFHYHECRNMLEAVGRCLRRIEGSYAFGIICSDYPNALIAARKDSPLIIGFGEGENFIASDATAILRHTREVAYMNDGEIAVLTAQSVDVFDDELTPLKKERSRIDWDAASAGKGGYPHFMFKEILEQPEALRKTISPRIREGRVVLD
;
A
#
# COMPACT_ATOMS: atom_id res chain seq x y z
N HIS A 1 12.35 -6.37 0.62
CA HIS A 1 13.54 -6.40 -0.24
C HIS A 1 14.38 -5.14 -0.08
N VAL A 2 15.65 -5.24 -0.40
CA VAL A 2 16.64 -4.16 -0.23
C VAL A 2 17.35 -3.95 -1.55
N SER A 3 17.69 -2.70 -1.89
CA SER A 3 18.50 -2.35 -3.07
C SER A 3 19.93 -2.90 -2.99
N GLY A 4 20.63 -2.95 -4.11
CA GLY A 4 21.99 -3.49 -4.19
C GLY A 4 23.00 -2.73 -3.33
N ASP A 5 22.86 -1.40 -3.21
CA ASP A 5 23.69 -0.55 -2.34
C ASP A 5 23.24 -0.55 -0.86
N GLY A 6 22.14 -1.21 -0.53
CA GLY A 6 21.59 -1.31 0.83
C GLY A 6 20.89 -0.04 1.33
N LYS A 7 20.71 0.98 0.51
CA LYS A 7 20.14 2.27 0.93
C LYS A 7 18.61 2.28 0.94
N ILE A 8 17.98 1.55 0.04
CA ILE A 8 16.54 1.53 -0.13
C ILE A 8 16.02 0.16 0.29
N ALA A 9 15.01 0.16 1.14
CA ALA A 9 14.27 -1.05 1.48
C ALA A 9 12.78 -0.85 1.22
N LEU A 10 12.09 -1.89 0.74
CA LEU A 10 10.67 -1.83 0.48
C LEU A 10 9.94 -3.11 0.88
N VAL A 11 8.66 -2.93 1.21
CA VAL A 11 7.66 -3.98 1.34
C VAL A 11 6.60 -3.81 0.25
N HIS A 12 6.03 -4.91 -0.21
CA HIS A 12 5.11 -4.95 -1.33
C HIS A 12 3.97 -5.93 -1.08
N ASN A 13 2.76 -5.48 -1.36
CA ASN A 13 1.57 -6.30 -1.57
C ASN A 13 1.09 -6.10 -3.01
N GLY A 14 0.97 -7.17 -3.77
CA GLY A 14 0.57 -7.13 -5.17
C GLY A 14 1.41 -8.03 -6.06
N ILE A 15 1.40 -7.77 -7.36
CA ILE A 15 2.14 -8.51 -8.38
C ILE A 15 2.64 -7.52 -9.42
N ILE A 16 3.94 -7.55 -9.72
CA ILE A 16 4.55 -6.79 -10.82
C ILE A 16 4.59 -7.69 -12.06
N GLU A 17 3.68 -7.46 -12.98
CA GLU A 17 3.45 -8.36 -14.13
C GLU A 17 4.63 -8.37 -15.11
N ASN A 18 5.25 -7.20 -15.34
CA ASN A 18 6.38 -7.06 -16.25
C ASN A 18 7.75 -7.25 -15.59
N TYR A 19 7.82 -7.89 -14.39
CA TYR A 19 9.06 -8.02 -13.63
C TYR A 19 10.17 -8.77 -14.39
N LEU A 20 9.85 -9.74 -15.24
CA LEU A 20 10.84 -10.50 -16.01
C LEU A 20 11.58 -9.61 -16.99
N GLU A 21 10.87 -8.75 -17.71
CA GLU A 21 11.46 -7.80 -18.64
C GLU A 21 12.37 -6.79 -17.94
N LEU A 22 11.88 -6.23 -16.82
CA LEU A 22 12.65 -5.29 -16.01
C LEU A 22 13.90 -5.95 -15.40
N LYS A 23 13.78 -7.20 -14.93
CA LYS A 23 14.89 -7.99 -14.41
C LYS A 23 15.96 -8.20 -15.47
N GLU A 24 15.57 -8.56 -16.69
CA GLU A 24 16.51 -8.73 -17.80
C GLU A 24 17.23 -7.41 -18.14
N GLN A 25 16.52 -6.29 -18.20
CA GLN A 25 17.11 -4.98 -18.47
C GLN A 25 18.13 -4.60 -17.39
N LEU A 26 17.78 -4.75 -16.10
CA LEU A 26 18.68 -4.44 -14.98
C LEU A 26 19.89 -5.38 -14.93
N THR A 27 19.70 -6.67 -15.23
CA THR A 27 20.82 -7.64 -15.32
C THR A 27 21.83 -7.26 -16.40
N ARG A 28 21.36 -6.77 -17.58
CA ARG A 28 22.26 -6.26 -18.62
C ARG A 28 23.06 -5.03 -18.18
N GLN A 29 22.58 -4.29 -17.20
CA GLN A 29 23.27 -3.16 -16.57
C GLN A 29 24.18 -3.56 -15.41
N GLY A 30 24.32 -4.86 -15.14
CA GLY A 30 25.21 -5.40 -14.11
C GLY A 30 24.55 -5.61 -12.74
N VAL A 31 23.24 -5.46 -12.62
CA VAL A 31 22.52 -5.76 -11.36
C VAL A 31 22.51 -7.27 -11.10
N VAL A 32 22.88 -7.65 -9.89
CA VAL A 32 22.86 -9.04 -9.43
C VAL A 32 21.62 -9.24 -8.54
N PHE A 33 20.75 -10.17 -8.92
CA PHE A 33 19.56 -10.54 -8.16
C PHE A 33 19.88 -11.69 -7.21
N THR A 34 19.31 -11.65 -6.02
CA THR A 34 19.48 -12.63 -4.94
C THR A 34 18.24 -13.49 -4.71
N SER A 35 17.10 -13.06 -5.26
CA SER A 35 15.83 -13.79 -5.19
C SER A 35 15.15 -13.90 -6.57
N GLU A 36 14.08 -14.68 -6.60
CA GLU A 36 13.22 -14.81 -7.79
C GLU A 36 11.93 -13.96 -7.69
N THR A 37 11.81 -13.12 -6.66
CA THR A 37 10.61 -12.33 -6.44
C THR A 37 10.56 -11.13 -7.38
N ASP A 38 9.36 -10.76 -7.80
CA ASP A 38 9.06 -9.55 -8.55
C ASP A 38 9.41 -8.28 -7.76
N THR A 39 9.29 -8.33 -6.45
CA THR A 39 9.54 -7.20 -5.54
C THR A 39 11.02 -6.76 -5.54
N GLU A 40 11.98 -7.68 -5.66
CA GLU A 40 13.41 -7.33 -5.72
C GLU A 40 13.71 -6.47 -6.94
N VAL A 41 13.01 -6.71 -8.05
CA VAL A 41 13.15 -5.90 -9.27
C VAL A 41 12.81 -4.44 -9.01
N VAL A 42 11.76 -4.18 -8.22
CA VAL A 42 11.36 -2.82 -7.84
C VAL A 42 12.44 -2.17 -6.98
N ALA A 43 13.06 -2.89 -6.04
CA ALA A 43 14.12 -2.36 -5.20
C ALA A 43 15.32 -1.85 -6.04
N HIS A 44 15.75 -2.64 -7.01
CA HIS A 44 16.84 -2.26 -7.92
C HIS A 44 16.45 -1.18 -8.92
N LEU A 45 15.20 -1.16 -9.38
CA LEU A 45 14.70 -0.11 -10.26
C LEU A 45 14.63 1.25 -9.55
N LEU A 46 14.22 1.25 -8.28
CA LEU A 46 14.26 2.44 -7.43
C LEU A 46 15.69 2.94 -7.23
N GLU A 47 16.64 2.05 -6.91
CA GLU A 47 18.05 2.38 -6.78
C GLU A 47 18.59 3.03 -8.07
N PHE A 48 18.31 2.43 -9.22
CA PHE A 48 18.73 2.95 -10.53
C PHE A 48 18.24 4.39 -10.73
N HIS A 49 16.95 4.65 -10.56
CA HIS A 49 16.40 5.99 -10.73
C HIS A 49 16.88 6.96 -9.65
N TYR A 50 17.04 6.49 -8.41
CA TYR A 50 17.55 7.33 -7.33
C TYR A 50 19.00 7.78 -7.58
N HIS A 51 19.84 6.94 -8.13
CA HIS A 51 21.20 7.32 -8.51
C HIS A 51 21.23 8.38 -9.60
N GLU A 52 20.26 8.41 -10.50
CA GLU A 52 20.14 9.41 -11.56
C GLU A 52 19.66 10.77 -11.04
N CYS A 53 18.56 10.80 -10.27
CA CYS A 53 17.88 12.05 -9.92
C CYS A 53 18.22 12.57 -8.51
N ARG A 54 18.74 11.74 -7.61
CA ARG A 54 19.06 12.08 -6.21
C ARG A 54 17.87 12.64 -5.41
N ASN A 55 16.67 12.32 -5.84
CA ASN A 55 15.40 12.67 -5.19
C ASN A 55 14.52 11.43 -5.08
N MET A 56 14.19 11.02 -3.85
CA MET A 56 13.51 9.76 -3.65
C MET A 56 12.05 9.78 -4.16
N LEU A 57 11.33 10.90 -4.00
CA LEU A 57 9.97 11.05 -4.52
C LEU A 57 9.96 10.95 -6.06
N GLU A 58 10.91 11.61 -6.72
CA GLU A 58 11.06 11.54 -8.17
C GLU A 58 11.47 10.13 -8.63
N ALA A 59 12.37 9.46 -7.91
CA ALA A 59 12.76 8.08 -8.21
C ALA A 59 11.57 7.12 -8.12
N VAL A 60 10.71 7.28 -7.11
CA VAL A 60 9.46 6.51 -6.99
C VAL A 60 8.55 6.80 -8.18
N GLY A 61 8.28 8.06 -8.50
CA GLY A 61 7.44 8.42 -9.67
C GLY A 61 7.98 7.84 -10.98
N ARG A 62 9.30 7.87 -11.21
CA ARG A 62 9.93 7.24 -12.39
C ARG A 62 9.77 5.72 -12.38
N CYS A 63 9.92 5.09 -11.23
CA CYS A 63 9.75 3.65 -11.06
C CYS A 63 8.30 3.23 -11.36
N LEU A 64 7.30 3.93 -10.79
CA LEU A 64 5.88 3.61 -10.98
C LEU A 64 5.43 3.71 -12.44
N ARG A 65 6.02 4.59 -13.23
CA ARG A 65 5.74 4.68 -14.69
C ARG A 65 6.30 3.52 -15.51
N ARG A 66 7.18 2.69 -14.94
CA ARG A 66 7.81 1.56 -15.63
C ARG A 66 7.23 0.21 -15.24
N ILE A 67 6.62 0.11 -14.08
CA ILE A 67 6.04 -1.14 -13.59
C ILE A 67 4.59 -1.30 -14.04
N GLU A 68 4.22 -2.53 -14.35
CA GLU A 68 2.86 -2.93 -14.69
C GLU A 68 2.34 -3.90 -13.62
N GLY A 69 1.02 -3.88 -13.36
CA GLY A 69 0.37 -4.74 -12.38
C GLY A 69 -0.16 -3.98 -11.16
N SER A 70 -0.43 -4.71 -10.08
CA SER A 70 -0.99 -4.20 -8.84
C SER A 70 0.08 -4.05 -7.77
N TYR A 71 0.03 -2.97 -7.00
CA TYR A 71 0.98 -2.76 -5.92
C TYR A 71 0.43 -1.90 -4.78
N ALA A 72 0.89 -2.20 -3.57
CA ALA A 72 0.92 -1.31 -2.42
C ALA A 72 2.33 -1.38 -1.82
N PHE A 73 3.06 -0.29 -1.90
CA PHE A 73 4.44 -0.19 -1.43
C PHE A 73 4.55 0.60 -0.14
N GLY A 74 5.45 0.15 0.75
CA GLY A 74 6.06 0.95 1.79
C GLY A 74 7.57 0.97 1.55
N ILE A 75 8.15 2.15 1.41
CA ILE A 75 9.54 2.36 0.97
C ILE A 75 10.26 3.26 1.99
N ILE A 76 11.42 2.83 2.41
CA ILE A 76 12.34 3.63 3.24
C ILE A 76 13.68 3.79 2.54
N CYS A 77 14.35 4.91 2.80
CA CYS A 77 15.67 5.20 2.28
C CYS A 77 16.58 5.77 3.37
N SER A 78 17.81 5.27 3.49
CA SER A 78 18.76 5.71 4.51
C SER A 78 19.16 7.20 4.40
N ASP A 79 19.09 7.75 3.20
CA ASP A 79 19.37 9.18 2.97
C ASP A 79 18.19 10.08 3.41
N TYR A 80 17.00 9.48 3.73
CA TYR A 80 15.79 10.13 4.25
C TYR A 80 15.27 9.39 5.50
N PRO A 81 16.03 9.35 6.61
CA PRO A 81 15.76 8.46 7.75
C PRO A 81 14.45 8.75 8.50
N ASN A 82 13.87 9.92 8.29
CA ASN A 82 12.62 10.33 8.93
C ASN A 82 11.41 10.26 7.99
N ALA A 83 11.55 9.68 6.80
CA ALA A 83 10.49 9.60 5.82
C ALA A 83 10.16 8.13 5.47
N LEU A 84 8.87 7.85 5.38
CA LEU A 84 8.31 6.65 4.80
C LEU A 84 7.56 7.06 3.54
N ILE A 85 7.83 6.42 2.41
CA ILE A 85 7.11 6.68 1.17
C ILE A 85 6.17 5.52 0.92
N ALA A 86 4.94 5.85 0.56
CA ALA A 86 3.91 4.89 0.20
C ALA A 86 3.41 5.15 -1.21
N ALA A 87 3.09 4.12 -1.96
CA ALA A 87 2.48 4.23 -3.28
C ALA A 87 1.54 3.04 -3.52
N ARG A 88 0.46 3.26 -4.26
CA ARG A 88 -0.47 2.18 -4.55
C ARG A 88 -1.07 2.24 -5.95
N LYS A 89 -1.43 1.05 -6.47
CA LYS A 89 -2.31 0.82 -7.62
C LYS A 89 -2.99 -0.53 -7.46
N ASP A 90 -4.33 -0.58 -7.56
CA ASP A 90 -5.19 -1.77 -7.48
C ASP A 90 -5.10 -2.57 -6.16
N SER A 91 -4.04 -2.44 -5.38
CA SER A 91 -3.89 -3.05 -4.05
C SER A 91 -4.30 -2.06 -2.95
N PRO A 92 -4.96 -2.50 -1.86
CA PRO A 92 -5.41 -1.60 -0.80
C PRO A 92 -4.24 -1.01 -0.02
N LEU A 93 -4.30 0.31 0.23
CA LEU A 93 -3.38 1.03 1.10
C LEU A 93 -4.08 2.22 1.73
N ILE A 94 -3.93 2.36 3.04
CA ILE A 94 -4.45 3.46 3.83
C ILE A 94 -3.31 4.15 4.58
N ILE A 95 -3.52 5.42 4.85
CA ILE A 95 -2.67 6.25 5.72
C ILE A 95 -3.42 6.43 7.04
N GLY A 96 -2.74 6.20 8.17
CA GLY A 96 -3.24 6.52 9.50
C GLY A 96 -2.53 7.74 10.06
N PHE A 97 -3.28 8.67 10.65
CA PHE A 97 -2.75 9.89 11.27
C PHE A 97 -2.75 9.74 12.79
N GLY A 98 -1.56 9.70 13.39
CA GLY A 98 -1.36 9.63 14.84
C GLY A 98 -0.82 10.93 15.42
N GLU A 99 -0.54 10.92 16.73
CA GLU A 99 0.10 12.02 17.42
C GLU A 99 1.63 11.80 17.45
N GLY A 100 2.35 12.59 16.64
CA GLY A 100 3.81 12.45 16.50
C GLY A 100 4.25 11.21 15.74
N GLU A 101 3.34 10.54 15.07
CA GLU A 101 3.60 9.36 14.23
C GLU A 101 2.51 9.23 13.15
N ASN A 102 2.87 8.62 12.01
CA ASN A 102 1.92 8.29 10.95
C ASN A 102 2.16 6.87 10.48
N PHE A 103 1.13 6.25 9.93
CA PHE A 103 1.10 4.83 9.60
C PHE A 103 0.69 4.59 8.17
N ILE A 104 1.14 3.48 7.61
CA ILE A 104 0.54 2.87 6.42
C ILE A 104 0.08 1.45 6.75
N ALA A 105 -1.03 1.04 6.17
CA ALA A 105 -1.51 -0.33 6.30
C ALA A 105 -2.36 -0.72 5.08
N SER A 106 -2.43 -1.99 4.78
CA SER A 106 -3.35 -2.53 3.77
C SER A 106 -4.79 -2.60 4.28
N ASP A 107 -4.98 -2.66 5.61
CA ASP A 107 -6.29 -2.74 6.26
C ASP A 107 -6.33 -1.89 7.53
N ALA A 108 -7.47 -1.25 7.77
CA ALA A 108 -7.68 -0.35 8.90
C ALA A 108 -7.54 -1.06 10.27
N THR A 109 -7.87 -2.34 10.35
CA THR A 109 -7.81 -3.11 11.60
C THR A 109 -6.40 -3.15 12.18
N ALA A 110 -5.37 -3.10 11.33
CA ALA A 110 -3.97 -3.12 11.74
C ALA A 110 -3.56 -1.88 12.56
N ILE A 111 -4.18 -0.73 12.27
CA ILE A 111 -3.81 0.56 12.88
C ILE A 111 -4.84 1.12 13.87
N LEU A 112 -6.01 0.49 14.02
CA LEU A 112 -7.08 0.97 14.91
C LEU A 112 -6.68 1.13 16.37
N ARG A 113 -5.63 0.44 16.83
CA ARG A 113 -5.08 0.59 18.19
C ARG A 113 -4.29 1.88 18.37
N HIS A 114 -3.83 2.48 17.29
CA HIS A 114 -2.99 3.66 17.26
C HIS A 114 -3.77 4.90 16.84
N THR A 115 -4.61 4.77 15.82
CA THR A 115 -5.42 5.88 15.33
C THR A 115 -6.70 5.40 14.65
N ARG A 116 -7.72 6.27 14.68
CA ARG A 116 -8.96 6.12 13.92
C ARG A 116 -9.08 7.13 12.78
N GLU A 117 -8.16 8.09 12.72
CA GLU A 117 -8.10 9.08 11.63
C GLU A 117 -7.29 8.49 10.48
N VAL A 118 -7.94 8.32 9.34
CA VAL A 118 -7.32 7.68 8.16
C VAL A 118 -7.57 8.46 6.88
N ALA A 119 -6.76 8.21 5.87
CA ALA A 119 -7.05 8.56 4.49
C ALA A 119 -6.83 7.35 3.59
N TYR A 120 -7.75 7.12 2.67
CA TYR A 120 -7.62 6.06 1.68
C TYR A 120 -6.84 6.58 0.47
N MET A 121 -5.78 5.90 0.09
CA MET A 121 -5.04 6.25 -1.11
C MET A 121 -5.81 5.79 -2.36
N ASN A 122 -5.75 6.57 -3.42
CA ASN A 122 -6.26 6.20 -4.74
C ASN A 122 -5.13 5.62 -5.60
N ASP A 123 -5.49 5.02 -6.74
CA ASP A 123 -4.52 4.47 -7.67
C ASP A 123 -3.64 5.59 -8.26
N GLY A 124 -2.34 5.31 -8.34
CA GLY A 124 -1.33 6.25 -8.83
C GLY A 124 -0.85 7.28 -7.79
N GLU A 125 -1.48 7.36 -6.61
CA GLU A 125 -1.03 8.29 -5.58
C GLU A 125 0.26 7.81 -4.91
N ILE A 126 1.10 8.79 -4.56
CA ILE A 126 2.33 8.63 -3.79
C ILE A 126 2.19 9.48 -2.52
N ALA A 127 2.49 8.93 -1.37
CA ALA A 127 2.50 9.66 -0.11
C ALA A 127 3.89 9.65 0.52
N VAL A 128 4.31 10.79 1.05
CA VAL A 128 5.50 10.94 1.88
C VAL A 128 5.05 11.22 3.31
N LEU A 129 5.36 10.31 4.21
CA LEU A 129 4.99 10.39 5.60
C LEU A 129 6.23 10.67 6.45
N THR A 130 6.12 11.63 7.35
CA THR A 130 7.06 11.84 8.46
C THR A 130 6.30 11.67 9.79
N ALA A 131 6.97 11.83 10.90
CA ALA A 131 6.29 11.84 12.21
C ALA A 131 5.29 13.01 12.35
N GLN A 132 5.48 14.12 11.61
CA GLN A 132 4.70 15.35 11.75
C GLN A 132 3.81 15.68 10.57
N SER A 133 4.10 15.14 9.38
CA SER A 133 3.38 15.48 8.14
C SER A 133 3.07 14.25 7.30
N VAL A 134 2.06 14.40 6.46
CA VAL A 134 1.72 13.52 5.36
C VAL A 134 1.45 14.38 4.14
N ASP A 135 2.28 14.24 3.13
CA ASP A 135 2.16 14.92 1.86
C ASP A 135 1.81 13.89 0.78
N VAL A 136 0.74 14.13 0.02
CA VAL A 136 0.26 13.21 -1.02
C VAL A 136 0.38 13.88 -2.38
N PHE A 137 0.76 13.08 -3.37
CA PHE A 137 1.01 13.51 -4.75
C PHE A 137 0.29 12.57 -5.73
N ASP A 138 -0.04 13.08 -6.91
CA ASP A 138 -0.47 12.26 -8.04
C ASP A 138 0.74 11.63 -8.78
N ASP A 139 0.48 10.93 -9.88
CA ASP A 139 1.48 10.27 -10.72
C ASP A 139 2.39 11.27 -11.48
N GLU A 140 1.97 12.54 -11.60
CA GLU A 140 2.78 13.64 -12.13
C GLU A 140 3.56 14.39 -11.03
N LEU A 141 3.49 13.91 -9.79
CA LEU A 141 4.08 14.51 -8.59
C LEU A 141 3.50 15.88 -8.23
N THR A 142 2.25 16.15 -8.63
CA THR A 142 1.50 17.33 -8.21
C THR A 142 0.92 17.09 -6.81
N PRO A 143 1.11 18.03 -5.85
CA PRO A 143 0.56 17.88 -4.51
C PRO A 143 -0.97 17.79 -4.51
N LEU A 144 -1.50 16.82 -3.77
CA LEU A 144 -2.92 16.57 -3.58
C LEU A 144 -3.34 16.85 -2.14
N LYS A 145 -4.52 17.44 -1.98
CA LYS A 145 -5.17 17.55 -0.67
C LYS A 145 -5.99 16.30 -0.40
N LYS A 146 -5.60 15.53 0.63
CA LYS A 146 -6.30 14.32 1.00
C LYS A 146 -7.31 14.59 2.11
N GLU A 147 -8.55 14.11 1.93
CA GLU A 147 -9.57 14.15 2.97
C GLU A 147 -9.30 13.06 4.00
N ARG A 148 -9.44 13.42 5.28
CA ARG A 148 -9.36 12.47 6.38
C ARG A 148 -10.75 11.93 6.68
N SER A 149 -10.82 10.65 6.96
CA SER A 149 -12.02 9.95 7.40
C SER A 149 -11.79 9.37 8.78
N ARG A 150 -12.84 9.36 9.60
CA ARG A 150 -12.80 8.71 10.91
C ARG A 150 -13.43 7.34 10.83
N ILE A 151 -12.76 6.35 11.40
CA ILE A 151 -13.28 4.97 11.51
C ILE A 151 -14.13 4.90 12.78
N ASP A 152 -15.45 4.72 12.62
CA ASP A 152 -16.41 4.71 13.73
C ASP A 152 -16.69 3.32 14.30
N TRP A 153 -16.37 2.24 13.55
CA TRP A 153 -16.57 0.89 14.03
C TRP A 153 -15.49 0.47 15.04
N ASP A 154 -15.86 -0.42 15.99
CA ASP A 154 -14.99 -0.80 17.08
C ASP A 154 -13.98 -1.89 16.68
N ALA A 155 -12.72 -1.71 17.11
CA ALA A 155 -11.67 -2.72 16.97
C ALA A 155 -12.04 -4.08 17.65
N ALA A 156 -12.95 -4.07 18.63
CA ALA A 156 -13.47 -5.28 19.25
C ALA A 156 -14.28 -6.15 18.26
N SER A 157 -14.99 -5.51 17.31
CA SER A 157 -15.72 -6.23 16.26
C SER A 157 -14.78 -6.88 15.23
N ALA A 158 -13.60 -6.31 15.03
CA ALA A 158 -12.52 -6.86 14.21
C ALA A 158 -11.71 -7.94 14.92
N GLY A 159 -11.90 -8.14 16.23
CA GLY A 159 -11.25 -9.18 17.02
C GLY A 159 -11.76 -10.59 16.67
N LYS A 160 -11.08 -11.61 17.17
CA LYS A 160 -11.45 -13.02 16.94
C LYS A 160 -12.84 -13.41 17.53
N GLY A 161 -13.43 -12.57 18.39
CA GLY A 161 -14.75 -12.81 18.97
C GLY A 161 -14.89 -14.15 19.74
N GLY A 162 -13.81 -14.60 20.39
CA GLY A 162 -13.76 -15.88 21.08
C GLY A 162 -13.40 -17.09 20.21
N TYR A 163 -13.23 -16.91 18.92
CA TYR A 163 -12.80 -17.98 18.00
C TYR A 163 -11.28 -18.18 18.02
N PRO A 164 -10.75 -19.41 17.85
CA PRO A 164 -9.32 -19.68 17.84
C PRO A 164 -8.60 -19.04 16.66
N HIS A 165 -9.26 -18.91 15.49
CA HIS A 165 -8.74 -18.38 14.25
C HIS A 165 -9.70 -17.40 13.59
N PHE A 166 -9.18 -16.36 12.92
CA PHE A 166 -10.00 -15.40 12.15
C PHE A 166 -10.78 -16.09 11.03
N MET A 167 -10.15 -16.94 10.26
CA MET A 167 -10.80 -17.71 9.18
C MET A 167 -12.00 -18.52 9.69
N PHE A 168 -11.89 -19.13 10.87
CA PHE A 168 -13.01 -19.89 11.45
C PHE A 168 -14.17 -18.97 11.84
N LYS A 169 -13.88 -17.80 12.42
CA LYS A 169 -14.87 -16.75 12.66
C LYS A 169 -15.56 -16.33 11.36
N GLU A 170 -14.78 -15.98 10.33
CA GLU A 170 -15.28 -15.51 9.03
C GLU A 170 -16.16 -16.55 8.34
N ILE A 171 -15.78 -17.83 8.38
CA ILE A 171 -16.63 -18.93 7.86
C ILE A 171 -17.99 -18.94 8.54
N LEU A 172 -18.03 -18.82 9.87
CA LEU A 172 -19.29 -18.83 10.62
C LEU A 172 -20.10 -17.54 10.48
N GLU A 173 -19.46 -16.42 10.14
CA GLU A 173 -20.13 -15.14 9.87
C GLU A 173 -20.70 -15.02 8.46
N GLN A 174 -20.32 -15.90 7.51
CA GLN A 174 -20.79 -15.85 6.12
C GLN A 174 -22.31 -15.80 5.96
N PRO A 175 -23.13 -16.59 6.68
CA PRO A 175 -24.59 -16.54 6.52
C PRO A 175 -25.15 -15.16 6.87
N GLU A 176 -24.62 -14.52 7.90
CA GLU A 176 -25.05 -13.18 8.33
C GLU A 176 -24.55 -12.10 7.36
N ALA A 177 -23.30 -12.20 6.89
CA ALA A 177 -22.72 -11.29 5.91
C ALA A 177 -23.50 -11.34 4.60
N LEU A 178 -23.84 -12.54 4.10
CA LEU A 178 -24.65 -12.72 2.92
C LEU A 178 -26.07 -12.13 3.11
N ARG A 179 -26.69 -12.37 4.26
CA ARG A 179 -28.01 -11.81 4.56
C ARG A 179 -27.98 -10.29 4.54
N LYS A 180 -27.01 -9.65 5.20
CA LYS A 180 -26.82 -8.19 5.21
C LYS A 180 -26.56 -7.61 3.83
N THR A 181 -25.84 -8.35 2.99
CA THR A 181 -25.53 -7.91 1.62
C THR A 181 -26.73 -8.07 0.68
N ILE A 182 -27.46 -9.16 0.77
CA ILE A 182 -28.53 -9.51 -0.19
C ILE A 182 -29.87 -8.85 0.20
N SER A 183 -30.25 -8.88 1.50
CA SER A 183 -31.57 -8.44 1.93
C SER A 183 -31.93 -7.01 1.51
N PRO A 184 -31.05 -6.00 1.60
CA PRO A 184 -31.37 -4.65 1.15
C PRO A 184 -31.59 -4.55 -0.37
N ARG A 185 -31.07 -5.51 -1.13
CA ARG A 185 -31.12 -5.55 -2.59
C ARG A 185 -32.30 -6.38 -3.12
N ILE A 186 -33.10 -6.96 -2.25
CA ILE A 186 -34.32 -7.68 -2.62
C ILE A 186 -35.52 -6.86 -2.14
N ARG A 187 -36.28 -6.29 -3.09
CA ARG A 187 -37.52 -5.57 -2.83
C ARG A 187 -38.63 -6.24 -3.63
N GLU A 188 -39.73 -6.63 -2.96
CA GLU A 188 -40.91 -7.30 -3.58
C GLU A 188 -40.54 -8.52 -4.46
N GLY A 189 -39.55 -9.32 -4.01
CA GLY A 189 -39.09 -10.50 -4.74
C GLY A 189 -38.25 -10.22 -5.99
N ARG A 190 -37.83 -8.96 -6.21
CA ARG A 190 -36.97 -8.56 -7.33
C ARG A 190 -35.62 -8.04 -6.82
N VAL A 191 -34.58 -8.28 -7.60
CA VAL A 191 -33.24 -7.69 -7.34
C VAL A 191 -33.23 -6.24 -7.80
N VAL A 192 -32.86 -5.34 -6.89
CA VAL A 192 -32.68 -3.92 -7.14
C VAL A 192 -31.22 -3.58 -6.84
N LEU A 193 -30.49 -3.15 -7.86
CA LEU A 193 -29.11 -2.67 -7.77
C LEU A 193 -29.17 -1.15 -7.97
N ASP A 194 -29.01 -0.41 -6.88
CA ASP A 194 -28.95 1.05 -6.91
C ASP A 194 -27.53 1.49 -7.22
#